data_789d2297c106214e7a18ecfd5f3bd7db
#
_entry.id   789d2297c106214e7a18ecfd5f3bd7db
#
_cell.length_a   1.000
_cell.length_b   1.000
_cell.length_c   1.000
_cell.angle_alpha   90.00
_cell.angle_beta   90.00
_cell.angle_gamma   90.00
#
_symmetry.space_group_name_H-M   'P 1'
#
loop_
_entity.id
_entity.type
_entity.pdbx_description
1 polymer ?
#
loop_
_entity_poly.entity_id
_entity_poly.type
_entity_poly.pdbx_seq_one_letter_code
_entity_poly.pdbx_strand_id
1 'polypeptide(L)'
;MAREKKDPCEYALTAFNSLKANKYRWNDMLISDVERSISRLFYDQVFSSGADKSGFSTTLKHMWDNQDMTDDHYMAPQSVTKFIMDSEFLLEDFDHFLDCFMMCRKTHFIKKSENEKLKELTKKTKVLTRDRYKYLGFNLYKKGNPNTSLIKPELMVPSYFTDWELGYQNNGFVATIVNNERGSLDNFFT
;
A
#
# COMPACT_ATOMS: atom_id res chain seq x y z
N MET A 1 -23.82 -5.67 22.81
CA MET A 1 -22.70 -6.64 22.85
C MET A 1 -21.63 -6.13 21.90
N ALA A 2 -20.45 -5.77 22.40
CA ALA A 2 -19.31 -5.45 21.56
C ALA A 2 -18.89 -6.72 20.82
N ARG A 3 -18.83 -6.69 19.48
CA ARG A 3 -18.29 -7.80 18.69
C ARG A 3 -16.86 -8.03 19.12
N GLU A 4 -16.55 -9.24 19.57
CA GLU A 4 -15.18 -9.67 19.85
C GLU A 4 -14.36 -9.45 18.57
N LYS A 5 -13.27 -8.68 18.68
CA LYS A 5 -12.38 -8.47 17.52
C LYS A 5 -11.68 -9.79 17.23
N LYS A 6 -11.95 -10.35 16.05
CA LYS A 6 -11.21 -11.51 15.56
C LYS A 6 -9.72 -11.19 15.45
N ASP A 7 -8.89 -12.22 15.62
CA ASP A 7 -7.45 -12.12 15.35
C ASP A 7 -7.21 -11.72 13.88
N PRO A 8 -6.30 -10.78 13.59
CA PRO A 8 -5.88 -10.48 12.22
C PRO A 8 -5.48 -11.70 11.39
N CYS A 9 -4.94 -12.74 12.01
CA CYS A 9 -4.65 -14.02 11.37
C CYS A 9 -5.89 -14.70 10.78
N GLU A 10 -7.05 -14.62 11.44
CA GLU A 10 -8.30 -15.20 10.91
C GLU A 10 -8.79 -14.48 9.65
N TYR A 11 -8.61 -13.15 9.60
CA TYR A 11 -8.92 -12.37 8.40
C TYR A 11 -7.96 -12.70 7.26
N ALA A 12 -6.67 -12.84 7.56
CA ALA A 12 -5.66 -13.25 6.58
C ALA A 12 -5.98 -14.64 6.00
N LEU A 13 -6.32 -15.60 6.85
CA LEU A 13 -6.70 -16.95 6.43
C LEU A 13 -7.97 -16.94 5.56
N THR A 14 -8.94 -16.10 5.90
CA THR A 14 -10.17 -15.93 5.10
C THR A 14 -9.83 -15.37 3.71
N ALA A 15 -8.99 -14.34 3.64
CA ALA A 15 -8.53 -13.76 2.38
C ALA A 15 -7.75 -14.79 1.53
N PHE A 16 -6.80 -15.48 2.14
CA PHE A 16 -5.99 -16.52 1.51
C PHE A 16 -6.83 -17.60 0.87
N ASN A 17 -7.74 -18.21 1.64
CA ASN A 17 -8.61 -19.28 1.15
C ASN A 17 -9.54 -18.78 0.04
N SER A 18 -10.07 -17.57 0.17
CA SER A 18 -10.96 -16.98 -0.84
C SER A 18 -10.23 -16.70 -2.15
N LEU A 19 -9.01 -16.17 -2.10
CA LEU A 19 -8.19 -15.92 -3.28
C LEU A 19 -7.76 -17.21 -3.95
N LYS A 20 -7.27 -18.18 -3.19
CA LYS A 20 -6.87 -19.49 -3.68
C LYS A 20 -8.01 -20.22 -4.37
N ALA A 21 -9.21 -20.20 -3.78
CA ALA A 21 -10.40 -20.80 -4.36
C ALA A 21 -10.88 -20.12 -5.65
N ASN A 22 -10.52 -18.85 -5.89
CA ASN A 22 -10.93 -18.11 -7.08
C ASN A 22 -9.84 -18.02 -8.17
N LYS A 23 -8.59 -18.34 -7.85
CA LYS A 23 -7.42 -18.21 -8.76
C LYS A 23 -7.65 -18.95 -10.09
N TYR A 24 -8.26 -20.12 -10.10
CA TYR A 24 -8.50 -20.91 -11.32
C TYR A 24 -9.34 -20.20 -12.37
N ARG A 25 -10.11 -19.17 -11.97
CA ARG A 25 -10.99 -18.39 -12.87
C ARG A 25 -10.27 -17.21 -13.51
N TRP A 26 -9.08 -16.83 -13.01
CA TRP A 26 -8.43 -15.58 -13.45
C TRP A 26 -8.01 -15.61 -14.91
N ASN A 27 -7.64 -16.78 -15.43
CA ASN A 27 -7.24 -16.92 -16.83
C ASN A 27 -8.38 -16.65 -17.84
N ASP A 28 -9.61 -16.81 -17.39
CA ASP A 28 -10.82 -16.64 -18.21
C ASP A 28 -11.46 -15.25 -18.01
N MET A 29 -10.86 -14.39 -17.19
CA MET A 29 -11.39 -13.08 -16.83
C MET A 29 -10.56 -11.96 -17.48
N LEU A 30 -11.19 -10.79 -17.69
CA LEU A 30 -10.46 -9.58 -18.02
C LEU A 30 -9.54 -9.19 -16.85
N ILE A 31 -8.35 -8.67 -17.14
CA ILE A 31 -7.35 -8.23 -16.13
C ILE A 31 -7.99 -7.29 -15.10
N SER A 32 -8.82 -6.34 -15.56
CA SER A 32 -9.52 -5.40 -14.69
C SER A 32 -10.50 -6.07 -13.71
N ASP A 33 -11.11 -7.18 -14.11
CA ASP A 33 -12.04 -7.93 -13.27
C ASP A 33 -11.29 -8.81 -12.27
N VAL A 34 -10.14 -9.34 -12.67
CA VAL A 34 -9.23 -10.05 -11.75
C VAL A 34 -8.72 -9.07 -10.68
N GLU A 35 -8.21 -7.90 -11.08
CA GLU A 35 -7.76 -6.86 -10.15
C GLU A 35 -8.87 -6.46 -9.16
N ARG A 36 -10.09 -6.28 -9.64
CA ARG A 36 -11.24 -5.93 -8.82
C ARG A 36 -11.60 -7.06 -7.85
N SER A 37 -11.56 -8.31 -8.32
CA SER A 37 -11.82 -9.50 -7.48
C SER A 37 -10.80 -9.62 -6.37
N ILE A 38 -9.50 -9.54 -6.69
CA ILE A 38 -8.42 -9.59 -5.70
C ILE A 38 -8.55 -8.44 -4.71
N SER A 39 -8.73 -7.22 -5.20
CA SER A 39 -8.89 -6.04 -4.34
C SER A 39 -10.04 -6.24 -3.33
N ARG A 40 -11.18 -6.73 -3.78
CA ARG A 40 -12.34 -6.98 -2.92
C ARG A 40 -12.06 -8.09 -1.90
N LEU A 41 -11.57 -9.25 -2.34
CA LEU A 41 -11.34 -10.40 -1.47
C LEU A 41 -10.23 -10.16 -0.44
N PHE A 42 -9.22 -9.38 -0.79
CA PHE A 42 -8.08 -9.07 0.07
C PHE A 42 -8.33 -7.85 0.95
N TYR A 43 -8.65 -6.69 0.36
CA TYR A 43 -8.74 -5.44 1.12
C TYR A 43 -9.98 -5.34 2.00
N ASP A 44 -11.09 -6.00 1.66
CA ASP A 44 -12.22 -6.09 2.59
C ASP A 44 -11.81 -6.78 3.90
N GLN A 45 -10.90 -7.76 3.84
CA GLN A 45 -10.36 -8.41 5.03
C GLN A 45 -9.31 -7.55 5.74
N VAL A 46 -8.42 -6.88 5.00
CA VAL A 46 -7.45 -5.93 5.58
C VAL A 46 -8.16 -4.83 6.37
N PHE A 47 -9.18 -4.20 5.79
CA PHE A 47 -9.94 -3.14 6.47
C PHE A 47 -10.75 -3.69 7.66
N SER A 48 -11.36 -4.85 7.53
CA SER A 48 -12.13 -5.48 8.60
C SER A 48 -11.27 -5.90 9.79
N SER A 49 -10.01 -6.27 9.56
CA SER A 49 -9.05 -6.63 10.61
C SER A 49 -8.58 -5.42 11.45
N GLY A 50 -8.86 -4.21 10.98
CA GLY A 50 -8.44 -2.95 11.59
C GLY A 50 -7.01 -2.54 11.22
N ALA A 51 -6.77 -1.24 11.27
CA ALA A 51 -5.47 -0.67 10.96
C ALA A 51 -4.43 -0.98 12.06
N ASP A 52 -3.22 -1.32 11.61
CA ASP A 52 -2.02 -1.38 12.45
C ASP A 52 -1.27 -0.05 12.33
N LYS A 53 -1.40 0.79 13.36
CA LYS A 53 -0.79 2.13 13.35
C LYS A 53 0.72 2.03 13.48
N SER A 54 1.43 2.39 12.42
CA SER A 54 2.90 2.34 12.38
C SER A 54 3.60 3.24 13.41
N GLY A 55 2.87 4.20 13.97
CA GLY A 55 3.41 5.23 14.86
C GLY A 55 4.14 6.35 14.11
N PHE A 56 4.01 6.44 12.79
CA PHE A 56 4.61 7.51 11.99
C PHE A 56 3.56 8.47 11.46
N SER A 57 3.95 9.75 11.33
CA SER A 57 3.09 10.81 10.86
C SER A 57 3.87 11.78 9.96
N THR A 58 3.20 12.33 8.97
CA THR A 58 3.74 13.44 8.14
C THR A 58 3.71 14.78 8.87
N THR A 59 3.02 14.86 10.02
CA THR A 59 2.80 16.10 10.77
C THR A 59 3.30 15.95 12.21
N LEU A 60 3.86 17.02 12.76
CA LEU A 60 4.30 17.05 14.15
C LEU A 60 3.12 16.91 15.12
N LYS A 61 3.33 16.20 16.23
CA LYS A 61 2.26 15.84 17.17
C LYS A 61 1.46 17.05 17.69
N HIS A 62 2.13 18.16 17.97
CA HIS A 62 1.47 19.38 18.48
C HIS A 62 0.53 20.05 17.46
N MET A 63 0.56 19.61 16.20
CA MET A 63 -0.30 20.13 15.13
C MET A 63 -1.48 19.20 14.83
N TRP A 64 -1.57 18.01 15.44
CA TRP A 64 -2.61 17.02 15.09
C TRP A 64 -4.03 17.53 15.34
N ASP A 65 -4.27 18.20 16.46
CA ASP A 65 -5.61 18.68 16.85
C ASP A 65 -6.12 19.80 15.93
N ASN A 66 -5.20 20.49 15.26
CA ASN A 66 -5.51 21.61 14.35
C ASN A 66 -5.51 21.20 12.87
N GLN A 67 -5.35 19.91 12.57
CA GLN A 67 -5.25 19.38 11.22
C GLN A 67 -6.32 18.32 11.00
N ASP A 68 -6.91 18.30 9.80
CA ASP A 68 -7.81 17.24 9.39
C ASP A 68 -6.99 15.99 9.00
N MET A 69 -6.79 15.11 9.97
CA MET A 69 -5.90 13.94 9.85
C MET A 69 -6.67 12.69 9.46
N THR A 70 -5.97 11.75 8.84
CA THR A 70 -6.49 10.43 8.45
C THR A 70 -5.37 9.38 8.48
N ASP A 71 -5.76 8.12 8.51
CA ASP A 71 -4.83 7.01 8.31
C ASP A 71 -4.70 6.73 6.80
N ASP A 72 -3.47 6.55 6.31
CA ASP A 72 -3.15 6.09 4.95
C ASP A 72 -2.41 4.77 5.02
N HIS A 73 -2.85 3.78 4.22
CA HIS A 73 -2.16 2.50 4.11
C HIS A 73 -0.81 2.69 3.43
N TYR A 74 0.27 2.30 4.13
CA TYR A 74 1.63 2.45 3.61
C TYR A 74 1.83 1.69 2.30
N MET A 75 1.38 0.45 2.23
CA MET A 75 1.36 -0.31 0.98
C MET A 75 0.14 0.10 0.15
N ALA A 76 0.39 0.63 -1.04
CA ALA A 76 -0.67 1.09 -1.93
C ALA A 76 -1.56 -0.07 -2.38
N PRO A 77 -2.89 -0.04 -2.13
CA PRO A 77 -3.80 -1.13 -2.47
C PRO A 77 -3.67 -1.61 -3.93
N GLN A 78 -3.52 -0.68 -4.85
CA GLN A 78 -3.41 -1.02 -6.28
C GLN A 78 -2.12 -1.80 -6.61
N SER A 79 -0.99 -1.42 -6.00
CA SER A 79 0.28 -2.12 -6.20
C SER A 79 0.23 -3.53 -5.62
N VAL A 80 -0.34 -3.67 -4.41
CA VAL A 80 -0.49 -4.98 -3.76
C VAL A 80 -1.42 -5.90 -4.54
N THR A 81 -2.53 -5.38 -5.07
CA THR A 81 -3.45 -6.16 -5.91
C THR A 81 -2.72 -6.77 -7.12
N LYS A 82 -1.90 -5.97 -7.80
CA LYS A 82 -1.07 -6.45 -8.92
C LYS A 82 -0.01 -7.44 -8.48
N PHE A 83 0.63 -7.16 -7.35
CA PHE A 83 1.61 -8.07 -6.77
C PHE A 83 1.01 -9.45 -6.47
N ILE A 84 -0.17 -9.51 -5.85
CA ILE A 84 -0.87 -10.78 -5.57
C ILE A 84 -1.21 -11.50 -6.89
N MET A 85 -1.63 -10.76 -7.93
CA MET A 85 -1.94 -11.34 -9.23
C MET A 85 -0.71 -11.97 -9.90
N ASP A 86 0.46 -11.32 -9.77
CA ASP A 86 1.70 -11.74 -10.44
C ASP A 86 2.53 -12.72 -9.58
N SER A 87 2.18 -12.92 -8.31
CA SER A 87 3.01 -13.65 -7.34
C SER A 87 2.31 -14.91 -6.85
N GLU A 88 2.41 -15.97 -7.63
CA GLU A 88 1.76 -17.26 -7.33
C GLU A 88 2.14 -17.84 -5.97
N PHE A 89 3.43 -17.69 -5.58
CA PHE A 89 3.95 -18.18 -4.31
C PHE A 89 3.19 -17.68 -3.09
N LEU A 90 2.62 -16.48 -3.14
CA LEU A 90 1.78 -15.95 -2.05
C LEU A 90 0.52 -16.78 -1.80
N LEU A 91 -0.01 -17.43 -2.84
CA LEU A 91 -1.20 -18.28 -2.72
C LEU A 91 -0.87 -19.76 -2.51
N GLU A 92 0.41 -20.09 -2.44
CA GLU A 92 0.90 -21.45 -2.13
C GLU A 92 1.37 -21.55 -0.68
N ASP A 93 1.90 -20.46 -0.11
CA ASP A 93 2.47 -20.40 1.23
C ASP A 93 1.72 -19.36 2.08
N PHE A 94 1.02 -19.84 3.11
CA PHE A 94 0.24 -18.98 4.00
C PHE A 94 1.13 -18.05 4.85
N ASP A 95 2.34 -18.43 5.22
CA ASP A 95 3.21 -17.60 6.04
C ASP A 95 3.66 -16.37 5.26
N HIS A 96 4.05 -16.53 3.99
CA HIS A 96 4.35 -15.40 3.11
C HIS A 96 3.12 -14.51 2.86
N PHE A 97 1.95 -15.13 2.69
CA PHE A 97 0.71 -14.38 2.53
C PHE A 97 0.36 -13.59 3.79
N LEU A 98 0.52 -14.19 4.96
CA LEU A 98 0.28 -13.55 6.25
C LEU A 98 1.19 -12.32 6.44
N ASP A 99 2.48 -12.44 6.13
CA ASP A 99 3.42 -11.33 6.19
C ASP A 99 2.96 -10.17 5.29
N CYS A 100 2.58 -10.47 4.05
CA CYS A 100 2.04 -9.48 3.12
C CYS A 100 0.76 -8.84 3.67
N PHE A 101 -0.17 -9.63 4.21
CA PHE A 101 -1.40 -9.16 4.80
C PHE A 101 -1.15 -8.22 5.99
N MET A 102 -0.25 -8.61 6.90
CA MET A 102 0.10 -7.82 8.08
C MET A 102 0.77 -6.49 7.70
N MET A 103 1.60 -6.48 6.67
CA MET A 103 2.19 -5.24 6.14
C MET A 103 1.14 -4.32 5.52
N CYS A 104 0.15 -4.88 4.82
CA CYS A 104 -0.94 -4.08 4.23
C CYS A 104 -1.85 -3.41 5.27
N ARG A 105 -1.88 -3.90 6.51
CA ARG A 105 -2.60 -3.27 7.63
C ARG A 105 -1.91 -2.03 8.20
N LYS A 106 -0.61 -1.85 7.90
CA LYS A 106 0.16 -0.72 8.44
C LYS A 106 -0.31 0.60 7.83
N THR A 107 -0.58 1.56 8.70
CA THR A 107 -1.02 2.90 8.32
C THR A 107 -0.11 3.97 8.90
N HIS A 108 0.04 5.07 8.16
CA HIS A 108 0.62 6.31 8.64
C HIS A 108 -0.47 7.34 8.94
N PHE A 109 -0.23 8.20 9.90
CA PHE A 109 -1.14 9.29 10.26
C PHE A 109 -0.77 10.53 9.47
N ILE A 110 -1.60 10.92 8.51
CA ILE A 110 -1.33 11.99 7.54
C ILE A 110 -2.48 12.98 7.44
N LYS A 111 -2.24 14.16 6.87
CA LYS A 111 -3.33 15.10 6.57
C LYS A 111 -4.22 14.55 5.45
N LYS A 112 -5.52 14.81 5.51
CA LYS A 112 -6.44 14.43 4.43
C LYS A 112 -6.02 15.03 3.08
N SER A 113 -5.54 16.29 3.09
CA SER A 113 -5.03 16.94 1.88
C SER A 113 -3.80 16.24 1.28
N GLU A 114 -2.92 15.67 2.13
CA GLU A 114 -1.78 14.87 1.69
C GLU A 114 -2.24 13.52 1.13
N ASN A 115 -3.25 12.91 1.76
CA ASN A 115 -3.85 11.66 1.27
C ASN A 115 -4.46 11.83 -0.13
N GLU A 116 -5.14 12.93 -0.39
CA GLU A 116 -5.66 13.21 -1.74
C GLU A 116 -4.53 13.36 -2.78
N LYS A 117 -3.43 14.02 -2.43
CA LYS A 117 -2.24 14.09 -3.30
C LYS A 117 -1.63 12.71 -3.57
N LEU A 118 -1.54 11.84 -2.55
CA LEU A 118 -1.09 10.45 -2.72
C LEU A 118 -1.99 9.65 -3.65
N LYS A 119 -3.32 9.82 -3.54
CA LYS A 119 -4.29 9.17 -4.43
C LYS A 119 -4.15 9.65 -5.87
N GLU A 120 -3.97 10.96 -6.08
CA GLU A 120 -3.74 11.52 -7.41
C GLU A 120 -2.44 11.03 -8.02
N LEU A 121 -1.35 11.01 -7.25
CA LEU A 121 -0.07 10.49 -7.68
C LEU A 121 -0.21 9.03 -8.13
N THR A 122 -0.84 8.20 -7.33
CA THR A 122 -1.04 6.77 -7.63
C THR A 122 -1.86 6.57 -8.91
N LYS A 123 -2.87 7.41 -9.16
CA LYS A 123 -3.68 7.35 -10.39
C LYS A 123 -2.88 7.73 -11.64
N LYS A 124 -2.03 8.75 -11.53
CA LYS A 124 -1.33 9.34 -12.68
C LYS A 124 -0.04 8.61 -13.05
N THR A 125 0.74 8.22 -12.04
CA THR A 125 2.15 7.84 -12.25
C THR A 125 2.47 6.40 -11.90
N LYS A 126 1.55 5.65 -11.28
CA LYS A 126 1.80 4.28 -10.78
C LYS A 126 3.12 4.18 -9.98
N VAL A 127 3.45 5.23 -9.23
CA VAL A 127 4.67 5.32 -8.43
C VAL A 127 4.70 4.18 -7.41
N LEU A 128 5.90 3.66 -7.17
CA LEU A 128 6.13 2.59 -6.20
C LEU A 128 5.66 2.99 -4.80
N THR A 129 5.17 2.01 -4.06
CA THR A 129 4.69 2.17 -2.69
C THR A 129 5.70 2.91 -1.81
N ARG A 130 6.97 2.49 -1.82
CA ARG A 130 8.06 3.07 -1.02
C ARG A 130 8.39 4.51 -1.38
N ASP A 131 8.14 4.92 -2.62
CA ASP A 131 8.54 6.23 -3.15
C ASP A 131 7.43 7.27 -3.08
N ARG A 132 6.16 6.88 -2.83
CA ARG A 132 5.01 7.80 -2.83
C ARG A 132 5.22 9.04 -1.98
N TYR A 133 5.68 8.86 -0.75
CA TYR A 133 5.94 9.96 0.19
C TYR A 133 7.12 10.82 -0.27
N LYS A 134 8.18 10.18 -0.75
CA LYS A 134 9.37 10.86 -1.26
C LYS A 134 9.06 11.73 -2.46
N TYR A 135 8.26 11.23 -3.41
CA TYR A 135 7.86 12.00 -4.60
C TYR A 135 7.08 13.27 -4.27
N LEU A 136 6.30 13.25 -3.20
CA LEU A 136 5.53 14.40 -2.75
C LEU A 136 6.29 15.25 -1.70
N GLY A 137 7.56 14.94 -1.43
CA GLY A 137 8.35 15.64 -0.45
C GLY A 137 7.84 15.49 0.99
N PHE A 138 7.05 14.46 1.29
CA PHE A 138 6.54 14.24 2.62
C PHE A 138 7.59 13.57 3.50
N ASN A 139 7.81 14.16 4.67
CA ASN A 139 8.66 13.59 5.71
C ASN A 139 7.80 12.75 6.68
N LEU A 140 8.38 11.67 7.19
CA LEU A 140 7.74 10.84 8.20
C LEU A 140 8.48 10.97 9.54
N TYR A 141 7.73 11.32 10.57
CA TYR A 141 8.21 11.54 11.93
C TYR A 141 7.66 10.46 12.86
N LYS A 142 8.54 9.79 13.61
CA LYS A 142 8.10 8.81 14.60
C LYS A 142 7.32 9.50 15.72
N LYS A 143 6.08 9.09 15.94
CA LYS A 143 5.16 9.69 16.91
C LYS A 143 5.03 11.23 16.76
N GLY A 144 5.23 11.75 15.55
CA GLY A 144 5.18 13.20 15.29
C GLY A 144 6.29 14.01 16.01
N ASN A 145 7.43 13.40 16.32
CA ASN A 145 8.55 14.05 17.01
C ASN A 145 9.60 14.53 15.98
N PRO A 146 9.91 15.84 15.91
CA PRO A 146 10.85 16.38 14.93
C PRO A 146 12.28 15.88 15.10
N ASN A 147 12.65 15.44 16.31
CA ASN A 147 14.00 14.95 16.62
C ASN A 147 14.19 13.47 16.29
N THR A 148 13.16 12.79 15.75
CA THR A 148 13.30 11.39 15.35
C THR A 148 13.84 11.29 13.93
N SER A 149 14.70 10.30 13.72
CA SER A 149 15.20 9.98 12.40
C SER A 149 14.04 9.71 11.45
N LEU A 150 14.12 10.26 10.24
CA LEU A 150 13.22 9.88 9.14
C LEU A 150 13.31 8.37 8.93
N ILE A 151 12.16 7.75 8.78
CA ILE A 151 12.15 6.35 8.36
C ILE A 151 12.69 6.28 6.93
N LYS A 152 13.52 5.28 6.70
CA LYS A 152 13.76 4.82 5.34
C LYS A 152 12.57 3.97 4.92
N PRO A 153 11.71 4.44 4.00
CA PRO A 153 10.52 3.69 3.60
C PRO A 153 10.81 2.25 3.17
N GLU A 154 12.01 2.04 2.61
CA GLU A 154 12.50 0.74 2.14
C GLU A 154 12.54 -0.33 3.25
N LEU A 155 12.71 0.08 4.51
CA LEU A 155 12.77 -0.83 5.65
C LEU A 155 11.39 -1.34 6.09
N MET A 156 10.32 -0.76 5.55
CA MET A 156 8.95 -1.10 5.94
C MET A 156 8.26 -2.05 4.96
N VAL A 157 8.91 -2.32 3.84
CA VAL A 157 8.34 -3.15 2.76
C VAL A 157 9.12 -4.44 2.68
N PRO A 158 8.47 -5.62 2.60
CA PRO A 158 9.16 -6.88 2.41
C PRO A 158 10.04 -6.87 1.15
N SER A 159 11.22 -7.52 1.22
CA SER A 159 12.18 -7.55 0.10
C SER A 159 11.56 -8.12 -1.17
N TYR A 160 10.80 -9.21 -1.07
CA TYR A 160 10.14 -9.84 -2.21
C TYR A 160 9.15 -8.90 -2.93
N PHE A 161 8.47 -8.01 -2.18
CA PHE A 161 7.61 -7.00 -2.78
C PHE A 161 8.44 -5.91 -3.47
N THR A 162 9.52 -5.48 -2.84
CA THR A 162 10.45 -4.50 -3.43
C THR A 162 11.07 -5.02 -4.72
N ASP A 163 11.49 -6.28 -4.74
CA ASP A 163 12.09 -6.91 -5.92
C ASP A 163 11.08 -7.02 -7.06
N TRP A 164 9.82 -7.37 -6.75
CA TRP A 164 8.74 -7.36 -7.73
C TRP A 164 8.48 -5.94 -8.28
N GLU A 165 8.39 -4.92 -7.41
CA GLU A 165 8.18 -3.54 -7.84
C GLU A 165 9.30 -3.07 -8.78
N LEU A 166 10.56 -3.40 -8.49
CA LEU A 166 11.71 -3.08 -9.34
C LEU A 166 11.65 -3.83 -10.68
N GLY A 167 11.32 -5.11 -10.66
CA GLY A 167 11.12 -5.90 -11.87
C GLY A 167 10.00 -5.35 -12.75
N TYR A 168 8.89 -4.96 -12.14
CA TYR A 168 7.76 -4.35 -12.82
C TYR A 168 8.13 -3.01 -13.51
N GLN A 169 8.97 -2.19 -12.86
CA GLN A 169 9.50 -0.96 -13.47
C GLN A 169 10.42 -1.24 -14.66
N ASN A 170 11.32 -2.23 -14.51
CA ASN A 170 12.34 -2.53 -15.52
C ASN A 170 11.74 -3.14 -16.80
N ASN A 171 10.58 -3.78 -16.72
CA ASN A 171 9.88 -4.34 -17.88
C ASN A 171 9.12 -3.31 -18.73
N GLY A 172 9.45 -2.03 -18.60
CA GLY A 172 9.07 -0.98 -19.55
C GLY A 172 7.71 -0.30 -19.30
N PHE A 173 6.89 -0.81 -18.39
CA PHE A 173 5.56 -0.23 -18.18
C PHE A 173 5.61 1.10 -17.41
N VAL A 174 6.63 1.29 -16.57
CA VAL A 174 6.81 2.51 -15.76
C VAL A 174 7.85 3.44 -16.38
N ALA A 175 8.88 2.92 -17.03
CA ALA A 175 9.92 3.74 -17.68
C ALA A 175 9.34 4.68 -18.76
N THR A 176 8.34 4.23 -19.50
CA THR A 176 7.71 5.04 -20.54
C THR A 176 6.86 6.18 -19.95
N ILE A 177 6.20 5.95 -18.82
CA ILE A 177 5.37 6.98 -18.18
C ILE A 177 6.26 8.02 -17.46
N VAL A 178 7.28 7.59 -16.74
CA VAL A 178 8.20 8.50 -16.02
C VAL A 178 9.01 9.35 -17.02
N ASN A 179 9.41 8.82 -18.18
CA ASN A 179 10.16 9.57 -19.18
C ASN A 179 9.29 10.54 -19.99
N ASN A 180 8.02 10.21 -20.21
CA ASN A 180 7.09 11.12 -20.90
C ASN A 180 6.54 12.23 -19.98
N GLU A 181 6.61 12.09 -18.67
CA GLU A 181 6.03 13.02 -17.71
C GLU A 181 7.08 13.74 -16.83
N ARG A 182 8.40 13.52 -17.05
CA ARG A 182 9.44 14.32 -16.38
C ARG A 182 9.24 15.83 -16.56
N GLY A 183 8.67 16.25 -17.69
CA GLY A 183 8.26 17.62 -17.92
C GLY A 183 7.01 18.06 -17.14
N SER A 184 6.20 17.12 -16.64
CA SER A 184 4.96 17.38 -15.90
C SER A 184 5.16 17.32 -14.37
N LEU A 185 6.12 16.53 -13.90
CA LEU A 185 6.42 16.43 -12.47
C LEU A 185 7.15 17.66 -11.92
N ASP A 186 7.96 18.33 -12.74
CA ASP A 186 8.60 19.61 -12.37
C ASP A 186 7.57 20.72 -12.13
N ASN A 187 6.35 20.62 -12.67
CA ASN A 187 5.24 21.54 -12.41
C ASN A 187 4.47 21.23 -11.10
N PHE A 188 4.76 20.14 -10.42
CA PHE A 188 4.18 19.83 -9.11
C PHE A 188 4.98 20.45 -7.95
N PHE A 189 6.20 20.93 -8.22
CA PHE A 189 7.13 21.47 -7.22
C PHE A 189 7.33 23.00 -7.31
N THR A 190 6.62 23.68 -8.21
CA THR A 190 6.47 25.13 -8.24
C THR A 190 5.10 25.53 -7.72
#